data_c6ebe7f7bde0cefe02b50b1006649e86
#
_entry.id   c6ebe7f7bde0cefe02b50b1006649e86
#
_cell.length_a   1.000
_cell.length_b   1.000
_cell.length_c   1.000
_cell.angle_alpha   90.00
_cell.angle_beta   90.00
_cell.angle_gamma   90.00
#
_symmetry.space_group_name_H-M   'P 1'
#
loop_
_entity.id
_entity.type
_entity.pdbx_description
1 polymer ?
#
loop_
_entity_poly.entity_id
_entity_poly.type
_entity_poly.pdbx_seq_one_letter_code
_entity_poly.pdbx_strand_id
1 'polypeptide(L)'
;MRRTQEERRQESESRLLAAAVKLIAEKGANGFTLAEVGHEAGYSRSLPGHYFETKEALLARVVEHITRDSLAAITDPDAEPGIESMRARWGRALAAEGVDSYRTRALYALFLGAMFDPELAKIMARYNQATVSRIADSLREAIARGDVRSDIDVEVEAQALLLFRRGSALVRFTDPRLDLVSILDGYLTQVAERLKP
;
A
#
# COMPACT_ATOMS: atom_id res chain seq x y z
N MET A 1 12.86 -22.04 -24.55
CA MET A 1 12.18 -20.89 -25.20
C MET A 1 13.03 -19.64 -24.99
N ARG A 2 13.32 -18.85 -26.04
CA ARG A 2 14.15 -17.63 -25.93
C ARG A 2 13.22 -16.50 -25.44
N ARG A 3 13.52 -15.92 -24.26
CA ARG A 3 12.73 -14.80 -23.68
C ARG A 3 12.73 -13.62 -24.65
N THR A 4 11.57 -12.96 -24.77
CA THR A 4 11.41 -11.75 -25.59
C THR A 4 12.17 -10.56 -24.97
N GLN A 5 12.39 -9.51 -25.74
CA GLN A 5 13.03 -8.28 -25.26
C GLN A 5 12.15 -7.61 -24.18
N GLU A 6 10.84 -7.65 -24.36
CA GLU A 6 9.88 -7.10 -23.42
C GLU A 6 9.88 -7.86 -22.07
N GLU A 7 9.89 -9.21 -22.10
CA GLU A 7 10.00 -10.01 -20.87
C GLU A 7 11.28 -9.70 -20.07
N ARG A 8 12.41 -9.48 -20.76
CA ARG A 8 13.67 -9.10 -20.09
C ARG A 8 13.58 -7.69 -19.48
N ARG A 9 12.93 -6.75 -20.17
CA ARG A 9 12.73 -5.39 -19.67
C ARG A 9 11.87 -5.39 -18.41
N GLN A 10 10.75 -6.10 -18.42
CA GLN A 10 9.86 -6.24 -17.26
C GLN A 10 10.56 -6.94 -16.08
N GLU A 11 11.35 -7.99 -16.33
CA GLU A 11 12.14 -8.65 -15.29
C GLU A 11 13.17 -7.69 -14.68
N SER A 12 13.87 -6.93 -15.49
CA SER A 12 14.86 -5.95 -15.00
C SER A 12 14.20 -4.84 -14.20
N GLU A 13 13.07 -4.29 -14.67
CA GLU A 13 12.31 -3.28 -13.94
C GLU A 13 11.84 -3.82 -12.58
N SER A 14 11.29 -5.03 -12.55
CA SER A 14 10.84 -5.68 -11.31
C SER A 14 11.97 -5.86 -10.30
N ARG A 15 13.15 -6.26 -10.74
CA ARG A 15 14.35 -6.40 -9.87
C ARG A 15 14.83 -5.05 -9.34
N LEU A 16 14.80 -4.00 -10.17
CA LEU A 16 15.16 -2.65 -9.75
C LEU A 16 14.18 -2.11 -8.70
N LEU A 17 12.88 -2.34 -8.91
CA LEU A 17 11.85 -1.94 -7.94
C LEU A 17 12.00 -2.70 -6.62
N ALA A 18 12.25 -4.00 -6.64
CA ALA A 18 12.50 -4.80 -5.43
C ALA A 18 13.73 -4.32 -4.66
N ALA A 19 14.82 -3.99 -5.35
CA ALA A 19 16.03 -3.40 -4.75
C ALA A 19 15.75 -2.03 -4.13
N ALA A 20 14.98 -1.18 -4.81
CA ALA A 20 14.59 0.12 -4.28
C ALA A 20 13.71 -0.02 -3.01
N VAL A 21 12.75 -0.96 -3.00
CA VAL A 21 11.93 -1.26 -1.80
C VAL A 21 12.83 -1.62 -0.61
N LYS A 22 13.83 -2.49 -0.82
CA LYS A 22 14.77 -2.88 0.24
C LYS A 22 15.55 -1.68 0.76
N LEU A 23 16.15 -0.88 -0.15
CA LEU A 23 16.92 0.31 0.24
C LEU A 23 16.07 1.35 0.98
N ILE A 24 14.84 1.58 0.54
CA ILE A 24 13.91 2.49 1.23
C ILE A 24 13.58 1.97 2.62
N ALA A 25 13.34 0.67 2.78
CA ALA A 25 13.04 0.07 4.07
C ALA A 25 14.21 0.16 5.07
N GLU A 26 15.45 0.10 4.57
CA GLU A 26 16.68 0.12 5.38
C GLU A 26 17.19 1.55 5.65
N LYS A 27 17.09 2.44 4.67
CA LYS A 27 17.75 3.77 4.69
C LYS A 27 16.79 4.96 4.63
N GLY A 28 15.49 4.70 4.48
CA GLY A 28 14.48 5.75 4.24
C GLY A 28 14.43 6.23 2.79
N ALA A 29 13.44 7.07 2.48
CA ALA A 29 13.18 7.56 1.11
C ALA A 29 14.35 8.36 0.53
N ASN A 30 15.11 9.07 1.36
CA ASN A 30 16.21 9.95 0.93
C ASN A 30 17.61 9.34 1.11
N GLY A 31 17.75 8.20 1.80
CA GLY A 31 19.01 7.60 2.19
C GLY A 31 19.73 6.77 1.11
N PHE A 32 19.32 6.85 -0.15
CA PHE A 32 19.92 6.07 -1.23
C PHE A 32 19.96 6.84 -2.57
N THR A 33 20.73 6.33 -3.52
CA THR A 33 20.89 6.86 -4.89
C THR A 33 20.42 5.86 -5.94
N LEU A 34 20.11 6.32 -7.16
CA LEU A 34 19.82 5.44 -8.29
C LEU A 34 20.95 4.44 -8.57
N ALA A 35 22.21 4.88 -8.41
CA ALA A 35 23.37 4.00 -8.60
C ALA A 35 23.42 2.85 -7.60
N GLU A 36 23.02 3.07 -6.34
CA GLU A 36 22.90 2.01 -5.33
C GLU A 36 21.78 1.04 -5.66
N VAL A 37 20.66 1.51 -6.24
CA VAL A 37 19.58 0.63 -6.71
C VAL A 37 20.07 -0.32 -7.80
N GLY A 38 20.86 0.17 -8.77
CA GLY A 38 21.46 -0.66 -9.79
C GLY A 38 22.36 -1.75 -9.19
N HIS A 39 23.24 -1.35 -8.28
CA HIS A 39 24.15 -2.26 -7.59
C HIS A 39 23.40 -3.33 -6.78
N GLU A 40 22.41 -2.91 -5.97
CA GLU A 40 21.59 -3.83 -5.15
C GLU A 40 20.80 -4.83 -5.99
N ALA A 41 20.33 -4.40 -7.18
CA ALA A 41 19.63 -5.26 -8.13
C ALA A 41 20.54 -6.20 -8.94
N GLY A 42 21.88 -6.12 -8.77
CA GLY A 42 22.86 -6.90 -9.54
C GLY A 42 23.08 -6.39 -10.96
N TYR A 43 22.83 -5.10 -11.21
CA TYR A 43 23.02 -4.44 -12.50
C TYR A 43 24.09 -3.33 -12.45
N SER A 44 24.36 -2.72 -13.61
CA SER A 44 25.25 -1.55 -13.67
C SER A 44 24.62 -0.36 -12.93
N ARG A 45 25.46 0.52 -12.38
CA ARG A 45 25.04 1.74 -11.68
C ARG A 45 24.22 2.71 -12.55
N SER A 46 24.38 2.66 -13.88
CA SER A 46 23.68 3.52 -14.83
C SER A 46 22.30 2.98 -15.24
N LEU A 47 22.05 1.66 -15.08
CA LEU A 47 20.81 1.06 -15.59
C LEU A 47 19.52 1.69 -15.02
N PRO A 48 19.42 1.99 -13.71
CA PRO A 48 18.20 2.61 -13.19
C PRO A 48 17.83 3.94 -13.86
N GLY A 49 18.83 4.74 -14.26
CA GLY A 49 18.61 6.00 -14.99
C GLY A 49 17.95 5.81 -16.36
N HIS A 50 18.10 4.64 -16.98
CA HIS A 50 17.41 4.33 -18.25
C HIS A 50 15.93 3.93 -18.03
N TYR A 51 15.56 3.51 -16.83
CA TYR A 51 14.19 3.10 -16.50
C TYR A 51 13.38 4.23 -15.85
N PHE A 52 14.00 5.04 -15.02
CA PHE A 52 13.29 5.94 -14.12
C PHE A 52 13.63 7.42 -14.29
N GLU A 53 14.64 7.76 -15.12
CA GLU A 53 15.14 9.12 -15.36
C GLU A 53 15.51 9.91 -14.08
N THR A 54 14.58 9.99 -13.11
CA THR A 54 14.78 10.67 -11.82
C THR A 54 14.46 9.78 -10.63
N LYS A 55 14.91 10.22 -9.44
CA LYS A 55 14.58 9.52 -8.18
C LYS A 55 13.09 9.60 -7.86
N GLU A 56 12.45 10.72 -8.15
CA GLU A 56 11.02 10.94 -7.94
C GLU A 56 10.19 9.98 -8.82
N ALA A 57 10.59 9.78 -10.07
CA ALA A 57 9.97 8.80 -10.96
C ALA A 57 10.13 7.37 -10.43
N LEU A 58 11.31 7.01 -9.91
CA LEU A 58 11.52 5.74 -9.22
C LEU A 58 10.59 5.61 -8.01
N LEU A 59 10.52 6.63 -7.14
CA LEU A 59 9.67 6.58 -5.94
C LEU A 59 8.19 6.42 -6.28
N ALA A 60 7.70 7.09 -7.33
CA ALA A 60 6.34 6.91 -7.82
C ALA A 60 6.08 5.46 -8.25
N ARG A 61 7.00 4.86 -9.02
CA ARG A 61 6.90 3.46 -9.46
C ARG A 61 7.01 2.48 -8.29
N VAL A 62 7.83 2.79 -7.27
CA VAL A 62 7.92 2.00 -6.04
C VAL A 62 6.60 2.02 -5.28
N VAL A 63 5.95 3.19 -5.12
CA VAL A 63 4.63 3.30 -4.48
C VAL A 63 3.62 2.43 -5.22
N GLU A 64 3.53 2.53 -6.54
CA GLU A 64 2.65 1.68 -7.36
C GLU A 64 2.95 0.19 -7.17
N HIS A 65 4.23 -0.19 -7.17
CA HIS A 65 4.67 -1.58 -7.00
C HIS A 65 4.31 -2.15 -5.63
N ILE A 66 4.56 -1.40 -4.54
CA ILE A 66 4.25 -1.83 -3.18
C ILE A 66 2.74 -1.95 -2.98
N THR A 67 1.97 -1.04 -3.55
CA THR A 67 0.54 -0.90 -3.23
C THR A 67 -0.38 -1.68 -4.16
N ARG A 68 0.14 -2.22 -5.26
CA ARG A 68 -0.65 -2.96 -6.25
C ARG A 68 -1.46 -4.08 -5.63
N ASP A 69 -0.81 -4.94 -4.85
CA ASP A 69 -1.47 -6.11 -4.25
C ASP A 69 -2.39 -5.69 -3.09
N SER A 70 -1.96 -4.69 -2.31
CA SER A 70 -2.80 -4.12 -1.23
C SER A 70 -4.06 -3.46 -1.77
N LEU A 71 -3.93 -2.75 -2.90
CA LEU A 71 -5.09 -2.16 -3.58
C LEU A 71 -5.96 -3.23 -4.24
N ALA A 72 -5.38 -4.25 -4.85
CA ALA A 72 -6.12 -5.39 -5.39
C ALA A 72 -6.88 -6.15 -4.28
N ALA A 73 -6.29 -6.31 -3.11
CA ALA A 73 -6.95 -6.92 -1.96
C ALA A 73 -8.15 -6.10 -1.44
N ILE A 74 -8.19 -4.78 -1.65
CA ILE A 74 -9.34 -3.94 -1.32
C ILE A 74 -10.43 -4.05 -2.40
N THR A 75 -10.05 -4.25 -3.66
CA THR A 75 -10.92 -4.21 -4.84
C THR A 75 -10.99 -5.55 -5.57
N ASP A 76 -10.94 -6.67 -4.86
CA ASP A 76 -11.18 -7.97 -5.47
C ASP A 76 -12.56 -7.96 -6.15
N PRO A 77 -12.63 -7.97 -7.49
CA PRO A 77 -13.90 -7.87 -8.20
C PRO A 77 -14.80 -9.10 -8.00
N ASP A 78 -14.21 -10.23 -7.58
CA ASP A 78 -14.93 -11.48 -7.30
C ASP A 78 -15.35 -11.57 -5.82
N ALA A 79 -14.95 -10.61 -4.98
CA ALA A 79 -15.33 -10.60 -3.58
C ALA A 79 -16.67 -9.91 -3.36
N GLU A 80 -17.50 -10.47 -2.50
CA GLU A 80 -18.72 -9.81 -2.04
C GLU A 80 -18.38 -8.43 -1.46
N PRO A 81 -19.04 -7.34 -1.89
CA PRO A 81 -18.83 -6.02 -1.29
C PRO A 81 -19.37 -5.98 0.13
N GLY A 82 -18.87 -5.00 0.91
CA GLY A 82 -19.31 -4.77 2.27
C GLY A 82 -18.21 -4.93 3.33
N ILE A 83 -18.52 -4.52 4.54
CA ILE A 83 -17.56 -4.45 5.65
C ILE A 83 -17.05 -5.84 6.04
N GLU A 84 -17.89 -6.86 6.05
CA GLU A 84 -17.48 -8.24 6.40
C GLU A 84 -16.46 -8.80 5.41
N SER A 85 -16.69 -8.59 4.12
CA SER A 85 -15.74 -8.97 3.09
C SER A 85 -14.44 -8.17 3.18
N MET A 86 -14.52 -6.87 3.47
CA MET A 86 -13.35 -6.02 3.73
C MET A 86 -12.56 -6.50 4.94
N ARG A 87 -13.23 -6.84 6.04
CA ARG A 87 -12.62 -7.42 7.26
C ARG A 87 -11.81 -8.68 6.92
N ALA A 88 -12.42 -9.61 6.21
CA ALA A 88 -11.78 -10.85 5.82
C ALA A 88 -10.56 -10.62 4.91
N ARG A 89 -10.65 -9.67 3.95
CA ARG A 89 -9.53 -9.33 3.05
C ARG A 89 -8.38 -8.66 3.79
N TRP A 90 -8.67 -7.69 4.65
CA TRP A 90 -7.64 -7.01 5.42
C TRP A 90 -6.94 -7.94 6.41
N GLY A 91 -7.69 -8.85 7.04
CA GLY A 91 -7.12 -9.88 7.89
C GLY A 91 -6.16 -10.80 7.12
N ARG A 92 -6.57 -11.27 5.92
CA ARG A 92 -5.70 -12.09 5.08
C ARG A 92 -4.44 -11.33 4.60
N ALA A 93 -4.59 -10.08 4.19
CA ALA A 93 -3.45 -9.26 3.75
C ALA A 93 -2.43 -9.06 4.88
N LEU A 94 -2.88 -8.77 6.10
CA LEU A 94 -2.01 -8.65 7.26
C LEU A 94 -1.30 -9.95 7.62
N ALA A 95 -2.01 -11.09 7.51
CA ALA A 95 -1.42 -12.40 7.78
C ALA A 95 -0.40 -12.80 6.70
N ALA A 96 -0.64 -12.46 5.43
CA ALA A 96 0.21 -12.83 4.31
C ALA A 96 1.47 -11.95 4.19
N GLU A 97 1.34 -10.64 4.36
CA GLU A 97 2.45 -9.70 4.12
C GLU A 97 3.39 -9.56 5.32
N GLY A 98 2.90 -9.82 6.54
CA GLY A 98 3.60 -9.50 7.77
C GLY A 98 3.82 -7.98 7.94
N VAL A 99 3.57 -7.45 9.12
CA VAL A 99 3.75 -6.01 9.40
C VAL A 99 5.23 -5.60 9.30
N ASP A 100 6.15 -6.55 9.47
CA ASP A 100 7.59 -6.34 9.43
C ASP A 100 8.22 -6.55 8.04
N SER A 101 7.42 -6.75 6.98
CA SER A 101 7.93 -6.92 5.64
C SER A 101 8.67 -5.66 5.13
N TYR A 102 9.66 -5.84 4.25
CA TYR A 102 10.33 -4.73 3.57
C TYR A 102 9.34 -3.81 2.86
N ARG A 103 8.26 -4.35 2.30
CA ARG A 103 7.21 -3.56 1.61
C ARG A 103 6.50 -2.63 2.58
N THR A 104 6.07 -3.14 3.72
CA THR A 104 5.40 -2.34 4.75
C THR A 104 6.34 -1.28 5.31
N ARG A 105 7.58 -1.65 5.67
CA ARG A 105 8.60 -0.70 6.15
C ARG A 105 8.89 0.40 5.12
N ALA A 106 9.06 0.03 3.84
CA ALA A 106 9.28 1.00 2.77
C ALA A 106 8.10 1.96 2.61
N LEU A 107 6.85 1.46 2.66
CA LEU A 107 5.66 2.31 2.58
C LEU A 107 5.64 3.36 3.70
N TYR A 108 5.91 2.95 4.94
CA TYR A 108 5.94 3.90 6.07
C TYR A 108 7.14 4.85 6.02
N ALA A 109 8.30 4.39 5.54
CA ALA A 109 9.45 5.27 5.30
C ALA A 109 9.13 6.35 4.23
N LEU A 110 8.34 6.00 3.20
CA LEU A 110 7.84 6.95 2.21
C LEU A 110 6.87 7.96 2.83
N PHE A 111 5.92 7.53 3.69
CA PHE A 111 5.05 8.45 4.42
C PHE A 111 5.82 9.43 5.31
N LEU A 112 6.81 8.94 6.04
CA LEU A 112 7.67 9.79 6.89
C LEU A 112 8.52 10.73 6.05
N GLY A 113 9.09 10.26 4.94
CA GLY A 113 9.84 11.07 3.99
C GLY A 113 9.02 12.21 3.39
N ALA A 114 7.72 11.97 3.12
CA ALA A 114 6.80 12.95 2.59
C ALA A 114 6.57 14.18 3.52
N MET A 115 6.88 14.06 4.81
CA MET A 115 6.82 15.20 5.74
C MET A 115 7.87 16.28 5.42
N PHE A 116 8.95 15.91 4.72
CA PHE A 116 10.09 16.77 4.44
C PHE A 116 10.36 16.96 2.94
N ASP A 117 9.59 16.27 2.09
CA ASP A 117 9.75 16.29 0.63
C ASP A 117 8.41 16.55 -0.05
N PRO A 118 8.18 17.77 -0.59
CA PRO A 118 6.92 18.14 -1.22
C PRO A 118 6.55 17.31 -2.46
N GLU A 119 7.53 16.83 -3.24
CA GLU A 119 7.25 16.00 -4.41
C GLU A 119 6.83 14.59 -3.98
N LEU A 120 7.50 14.02 -2.99
CA LEU A 120 7.08 12.77 -2.39
C LEU A 120 5.70 12.91 -1.72
N ALA A 121 5.41 14.04 -1.08
CA ALA A 121 4.08 14.32 -0.50
C ALA A 121 2.97 14.27 -1.56
N LYS A 122 3.19 14.81 -2.76
CA LYS A 122 2.25 14.73 -3.88
C LYS A 122 2.01 13.28 -4.34
N ILE A 123 3.08 12.47 -4.40
CA ILE A 123 2.98 11.04 -4.74
C ILE A 123 2.13 10.31 -3.70
N MET A 124 2.43 10.52 -2.41
CA MET A 124 1.71 9.89 -1.31
C MET A 124 0.26 10.36 -1.19
N ALA A 125 -0.03 11.63 -1.49
CA ALA A 125 -1.40 12.16 -1.53
C ALA A 125 -2.24 11.47 -2.61
N ARG A 126 -1.71 11.28 -3.82
CA ARG A 126 -2.39 10.52 -4.88
C ARG A 126 -2.68 9.08 -4.47
N TYR A 127 -1.73 8.42 -3.85
CA TYR A 127 -1.93 7.07 -3.31
C TYR A 127 -3.03 7.04 -2.24
N ASN A 128 -3.04 8.01 -1.32
CA ASN A 128 -4.07 8.13 -0.29
C ASN A 128 -5.45 8.30 -0.92
N GLN A 129 -5.58 9.21 -1.86
CA GLN A 129 -6.82 9.48 -2.58
C GLN A 129 -7.35 8.23 -3.30
N ALA A 130 -6.48 7.54 -4.05
CA ALA A 130 -6.85 6.30 -4.73
C ALA A 130 -7.33 5.22 -3.75
N THR A 131 -6.70 5.12 -2.57
CA THR A 131 -7.10 4.14 -1.55
C THR A 131 -8.45 4.49 -0.93
N VAL A 132 -8.67 5.76 -0.56
CA VAL A 132 -9.95 6.23 -0.03
C VAL A 132 -11.07 6.00 -1.04
N SER A 133 -10.88 6.40 -2.31
CA SER A 133 -11.87 6.20 -3.37
C SER A 133 -12.31 4.73 -3.47
N ARG A 134 -11.38 3.79 -3.43
CA ARG A 134 -11.70 2.35 -3.52
C ARG A 134 -12.47 1.83 -2.31
N ILE A 135 -12.14 2.29 -1.10
CA ILE A 135 -12.92 1.95 0.10
C ILE A 135 -14.32 2.55 -0.02
N ALA A 136 -14.43 3.80 -0.45
CA ALA A 136 -15.70 4.48 -0.65
C ALA A 136 -16.58 3.77 -1.69
N ASP A 137 -16.00 3.34 -2.82
CA ASP A 137 -16.73 2.59 -3.85
C ASP A 137 -17.27 1.26 -3.30
N SER A 138 -16.47 0.51 -2.52
CA SER A 138 -16.94 -0.70 -1.84
C SER A 138 -18.08 -0.44 -0.85
N LEU A 139 -18.05 0.69 -0.13
CA LEU A 139 -19.16 1.08 0.75
C LEU A 139 -20.41 1.46 -0.04
N ARG A 140 -20.29 2.20 -1.14
CA ARG A 140 -21.43 2.53 -2.02
C ARG A 140 -22.09 1.29 -2.60
N GLU A 141 -21.29 0.31 -3.03
CA GLU A 141 -21.81 -0.97 -3.50
C GLU A 141 -22.57 -1.73 -2.40
N ALA A 142 -22.04 -1.73 -1.17
CA ALA A 142 -22.72 -2.34 -0.04
C ALA A 142 -24.04 -1.62 0.33
N ILE A 143 -24.09 -0.29 0.23
CA ILE A 143 -25.32 0.49 0.40
C ILE A 143 -26.33 0.12 -0.69
N ALA A 144 -25.90 0.05 -1.95
CA ALA A 144 -26.78 -0.29 -3.06
C ALA A 144 -27.41 -1.71 -2.95
N ARG A 145 -26.74 -2.63 -2.25
CA ARG A 145 -27.26 -3.96 -1.93
C ARG A 145 -28.16 -4.00 -0.68
N GLY A 146 -28.17 -2.95 0.11
CA GLY A 146 -28.86 -2.94 1.41
C GLY A 146 -28.09 -3.62 2.56
N ASP A 147 -26.79 -3.87 2.40
CA ASP A 147 -25.92 -4.45 3.43
C ASP A 147 -25.39 -3.39 4.41
N VAL A 148 -25.43 -2.13 4.01
CA VAL A 148 -24.99 -0.96 4.78
C VAL A 148 -26.08 0.11 4.73
N ARG A 149 -26.33 0.78 5.88
CA ARG A 149 -27.27 1.90 5.97
C ARG A 149 -26.88 3.05 5.04
N SER A 150 -27.84 3.76 4.48
CA SER A 150 -27.62 4.78 3.44
C SER A 150 -27.37 6.19 3.97
N ASP A 151 -27.54 6.42 5.27
CA ASP A 151 -27.44 7.73 5.91
C ASP A 151 -26.03 8.03 6.50
N ILE A 152 -24.99 7.44 5.91
CA ILE A 152 -23.60 7.68 6.28
C ILE A 152 -22.90 8.61 5.29
N ASP A 153 -21.91 9.36 5.78
CA ASP A 153 -20.93 10.02 4.91
C ASP A 153 -19.85 9.00 4.50
N VAL A 154 -20.00 8.50 3.27
CA VAL A 154 -19.15 7.43 2.71
C VAL A 154 -17.69 7.85 2.66
N GLU A 155 -17.39 9.10 2.34
CA GLU A 155 -16.04 9.64 2.26
C GLU A 155 -15.38 9.70 3.63
N VAL A 156 -16.10 10.21 4.61
CA VAL A 156 -15.61 10.27 6.01
C VAL A 156 -15.37 8.87 6.55
N GLU A 157 -16.30 7.93 6.29
CA GLU A 157 -16.14 6.55 6.74
C GLU A 157 -14.94 5.86 6.08
N ALA A 158 -14.76 6.04 4.77
CA ALA A 158 -13.62 5.49 4.04
C ALA A 158 -12.28 6.05 4.56
N GLN A 159 -12.23 7.35 4.84
CA GLN A 159 -11.05 7.99 5.44
C GLN A 159 -10.76 7.43 6.84
N ALA A 160 -11.78 7.31 7.69
CA ALA A 160 -11.63 6.79 9.05
C ALA A 160 -11.08 5.36 9.06
N LEU A 161 -11.60 4.49 8.20
CA LEU A 161 -11.13 3.12 8.02
C LEU A 161 -9.65 3.07 7.60
N LEU A 162 -9.26 3.90 6.63
CA LEU A 162 -7.88 3.99 6.18
C LEU A 162 -6.94 4.50 7.27
N LEU A 163 -7.33 5.58 7.97
CA LEU A 163 -6.54 6.19 9.04
C LEU A 163 -6.33 5.22 10.20
N PHE A 164 -7.38 4.50 10.61
CA PHE A 164 -7.27 3.49 11.65
C PHE A 164 -6.28 2.40 11.27
N ARG A 165 -6.42 1.81 10.07
CA ARG A 165 -5.50 0.76 9.58
C ARG A 165 -4.04 1.24 9.55
N ARG A 166 -3.81 2.47 9.09
CA ARG A 166 -2.45 3.03 9.00
C ARG A 166 -1.86 3.34 10.37
N GLY A 167 -2.63 3.98 11.23
CA GLY A 167 -2.18 4.28 12.59
C GLY A 167 -1.82 3.02 13.37
N SER A 168 -2.65 2.00 13.28
CA SER A 168 -2.42 0.71 13.93
C SER A 168 -1.12 0.04 13.45
N ALA A 169 -0.89 0.02 12.12
CA ALA A 169 0.34 -0.53 11.57
C ALA A 169 1.59 0.27 11.94
N LEU A 170 1.49 1.60 12.03
CA LEU A 170 2.61 2.46 12.47
C LEU A 170 3.01 2.16 13.92
N VAL A 171 2.03 2.05 14.82
CA VAL A 171 2.28 1.76 16.25
C VAL A 171 2.94 0.39 16.41
N ARG A 172 2.61 -0.59 15.57
CA ARG A 172 3.21 -1.93 15.61
C ARG A 172 4.74 -1.91 15.42
N PHE A 173 5.28 -0.94 14.67
CA PHE A 173 6.75 -0.80 14.53
C PHE A 173 7.45 -0.39 15.84
N THR A 174 6.75 0.27 16.74
CA THR A 174 7.28 0.72 18.04
C THR A 174 6.89 -0.22 19.19
N ASP A 175 5.80 -0.93 19.06
CA ASP A 175 5.39 -2.00 20.02
C ASP A 175 5.10 -3.33 19.29
N PRO A 176 6.12 -4.19 19.15
CA PRO A 176 5.99 -5.50 18.53
C PRO A 176 5.06 -6.48 19.24
N ARG A 177 4.64 -6.19 20.47
CA ARG A 177 3.71 -7.04 21.23
C ARG A 177 2.25 -6.78 20.87
N LEU A 178 1.98 -5.71 20.13
CA LEU A 178 0.63 -5.34 19.71
C LEU A 178 0.06 -6.44 18.78
N ASP A 179 -1.05 -7.03 19.15
CA ASP A 179 -1.81 -7.95 18.30
C ASP A 179 -2.67 -7.14 17.31
N LEU A 180 -2.01 -6.70 16.23
CA LEU A 180 -2.64 -5.86 15.21
C LEU A 180 -3.81 -6.57 14.52
N VAL A 181 -3.74 -7.90 14.36
CA VAL A 181 -4.80 -8.67 13.69
C VAL A 181 -6.08 -8.63 14.53
N SER A 182 -5.98 -8.95 15.82
CA SER A 182 -7.13 -8.89 16.72
C SER A 182 -7.70 -7.49 16.90
N ILE A 183 -6.84 -6.46 16.95
CA ILE A 183 -7.29 -5.07 17.07
C ILE A 183 -8.06 -4.64 15.81
N LEU A 184 -7.54 -4.92 14.62
CA LEU A 184 -8.22 -4.58 13.38
C LEU A 184 -9.51 -5.36 13.19
N ASP A 185 -9.51 -6.65 13.51
CA ASP A 185 -10.72 -7.48 13.44
C ASP A 185 -11.80 -6.97 14.39
N GLY A 186 -11.45 -6.67 15.64
CA GLY A 186 -12.37 -6.11 16.62
C GLY A 186 -12.93 -4.76 16.21
N TYR A 187 -12.09 -3.86 15.69
CA TYR A 187 -12.54 -2.56 15.18
C TYR A 187 -13.50 -2.71 13.98
N LEU A 188 -13.14 -3.52 13.00
CA LEU A 188 -13.98 -3.73 11.82
C LEU A 188 -15.29 -4.43 12.16
N THR A 189 -15.31 -5.31 13.17
CA THR A 189 -16.54 -5.90 13.70
C THR A 189 -17.46 -4.81 14.27
N GLN A 190 -16.94 -3.87 15.07
CA GLN A 190 -17.72 -2.75 15.61
C GLN A 190 -18.22 -1.83 14.49
N VAL A 191 -17.41 -1.57 13.46
CA VAL A 191 -17.82 -0.80 12.29
C VAL A 191 -18.94 -1.52 11.55
N ALA A 192 -18.81 -2.82 11.31
CA ALA A 192 -19.85 -3.61 10.64
C ALA A 192 -21.18 -3.54 11.40
N GLU A 193 -21.18 -3.72 12.72
CA GLU A 193 -22.39 -3.61 13.55
C GLU A 193 -23.03 -2.20 13.49
N ARG A 194 -22.22 -1.14 13.55
CA ARG A 194 -22.68 0.25 13.47
C ARG A 194 -23.27 0.62 12.12
N LEU A 195 -22.80 0.00 11.05
CA LEU A 195 -23.20 0.30 9.66
C LEU A 195 -24.32 -0.61 9.16
N LYS A 196 -24.84 -1.54 9.96
CA LYS A 196 -26.03 -2.33 9.60
C LYS A 196 -27.21 -1.45 9.31
N PRO A 197 -28.10 -1.85 8.36
CA PRO A 197 -29.33 -1.14 8.03
C PRO A 197 -30.27 -0.94 9.20
#